data_82ae033a60353e8759c2342b61dbe3b0
#
_entry.id   82ae033a60353e8759c2342b61dbe3b0
#
_cell.length_a   1.000
_cell.length_b   1.000
_cell.length_c   1.000
_cell.angle_alpha   90.00
_cell.angle_beta   90.00
_cell.angle_gamma   90.00
#
_symmetry.space_group_name_H-M   'P 1'
#
loop_
_entity.id
_entity.type
_entity.pdbx_description
1 polymer ?
#
loop_
_entity_poly.entity_id
_entity_poly.type
_entity_poly.pdbx_seq_one_letter_code
_entity_poly.pdbx_strand_id
1 'polypeptide(L)'
;MNIYIEYTIRLALSFTCSFILGLERKSHQHIVGIRTLVSMGLSCCLLSILSVHMAETPSVSGDPTRIAAGVITGIGFLGGGAILKLGLNIRGLTTAAIIFMTSAIGMSFGAGLYFPTAITFAIILLILLTMDKVEKKIFPAAKTKSVIIQVSTVNSNFDFQEKFAEIMKNYGFIVHDVNPQFHPKDNIMQLSYTVKTPDKLDAVKIAKEFSDKAENLISFTIIDK
;
A
#
# COMPACT_ATOMS: atom_id res chain seq x y z
N MET A 1 30.77 -22.20 20.53
CA MET A 1 30.76 -21.79 19.10
C MET A 1 31.64 -20.54 19.00
N ASN A 2 32.45 -20.38 17.96
CA ASN A 2 33.26 -19.17 17.82
C ASN A 2 32.31 -17.98 17.63
N ILE A 3 32.46 -16.89 18.41
CA ILE A 3 31.56 -15.72 18.41
C ILE A 3 31.42 -15.10 17.01
N TYR A 4 32.49 -15.14 16.20
CA TYR A 4 32.46 -14.64 14.83
C TYR A 4 31.57 -15.48 13.92
N ILE A 5 31.53 -16.79 14.13
CA ILE A 5 30.65 -17.69 13.39
C ILE A 5 29.18 -17.38 13.75
N GLU A 6 28.93 -17.13 15.02
CA GLU A 6 27.60 -16.78 15.49
C GLU A 6 27.08 -15.46 14.89
N TYR A 7 27.92 -14.41 14.89
CA TYR A 7 27.53 -13.13 14.25
C TYR A 7 27.30 -13.29 12.75
N THR A 8 28.11 -14.10 12.06
CA THR A 8 27.91 -14.39 10.64
C THR A 8 26.58 -15.09 10.38
N ILE A 9 26.20 -16.06 11.22
CA ILE A 9 24.92 -16.77 11.12
C ILE A 9 23.75 -15.78 11.33
N ARG A 10 23.81 -14.91 12.34
CA ARG A 10 22.77 -13.90 12.62
C ARG A 10 22.57 -12.98 11.42
N LEU A 11 23.64 -12.45 10.83
CA LEU A 11 23.61 -11.59 9.66
C LEU A 11 23.10 -12.34 8.42
N ALA A 12 23.53 -13.58 8.19
CA ALA A 12 23.09 -14.39 7.06
C ALA A 12 21.59 -14.71 7.12
N LEU A 13 21.06 -15.04 8.31
CA LEU A 13 19.63 -15.26 8.51
C LEU A 13 18.82 -13.99 8.30
N SER A 14 19.29 -12.85 8.84
CA SER A 14 18.64 -11.55 8.62
C SER A 14 18.64 -11.16 7.15
N PHE A 15 19.76 -11.35 6.44
CA PHE A 15 19.85 -11.14 4.99
C PHE A 15 18.83 -11.99 4.24
N THR A 16 18.80 -13.31 4.52
CA THR A 16 17.93 -14.25 3.81
C THR A 16 16.45 -13.90 3.98
N CYS A 17 16.02 -13.65 5.22
CA CYS A 17 14.63 -13.28 5.49
C CYS A 17 14.24 -11.95 4.84
N SER A 18 15.10 -10.93 4.96
CA SER A 18 14.87 -9.61 4.35
C SER A 18 14.86 -9.68 2.82
N PHE A 19 15.70 -10.53 2.23
CA PHE A 19 15.75 -10.75 0.80
C PHE A 19 14.49 -11.43 0.29
N ILE A 20 13.99 -12.45 0.98
CA ILE A 20 12.73 -13.14 0.61
C ILE A 20 11.53 -12.16 0.69
N LEU A 21 11.43 -11.36 1.76
CA LEU A 21 10.39 -10.31 1.85
C LEU A 21 10.53 -9.29 0.72
N GLY A 22 11.77 -8.91 0.39
CA GLY A 22 12.04 -7.98 -0.70
C GLY A 22 11.67 -8.53 -2.08
N LEU A 23 11.87 -9.83 -2.33
CA LEU A 23 11.44 -10.50 -3.55
C LEU A 23 9.93 -10.48 -3.71
N GLU A 24 9.21 -10.82 -2.65
CA GLU A 24 7.75 -10.79 -2.64
C GLU A 24 7.24 -9.38 -2.97
N ARG A 25 7.76 -8.34 -2.30
CA ARG A 25 7.38 -6.95 -2.58
C ARG A 25 7.68 -6.51 -4.01
N LYS A 26 8.82 -6.90 -4.55
CA LYS A 26 9.19 -6.59 -5.93
C LYS A 26 8.26 -7.27 -6.94
N SER A 27 7.85 -8.51 -6.70
CA SER A 27 6.95 -9.25 -7.61
C SER A 27 5.57 -8.57 -7.75
N HIS A 28 5.12 -7.86 -6.72
CA HIS A 28 3.86 -7.12 -6.70
C HIS A 28 4.02 -5.61 -7.00
N GLN A 29 5.16 -5.18 -7.54
CA GLN A 29 5.47 -3.80 -7.95
C GLN A 29 5.29 -2.74 -6.84
N HIS A 30 5.54 -3.12 -5.59
CA HIS A 30 5.51 -2.17 -4.47
C HIS A 30 6.71 -1.21 -4.50
N ILE A 31 6.51 -0.01 -3.91
CA ILE A 31 7.50 1.09 -3.89
C ILE A 31 8.80 0.66 -3.19
N VAL A 32 8.70 -0.09 -2.07
CA VAL A 32 9.84 -0.59 -1.32
C VAL A 32 10.19 -1.99 -1.79
N GLY A 33 11.40 -2.15 -2.33
CA GLY A 33 11.91 -3.39 -2.92
C GLY A 33 13.05 -4.02 -2.14
N ILE A 34 13.73 -4.99 -2.79
CA ILE A 34 14.78 -5.84 -2.21
C ILE A 34 15.89 -5.02 -1.55
N ARG A 35 16.46 -4.02 -2.25
CA ARG A 35 17.59 -3.25 -1.77
C ARG A 35 17.31 -2.58 -0.43
N THR A 36 16.14 -1.96 -0.32
CA THR A 36 15.72 -1.24 0.89
C THR A 36 15.52 -2.20 2.06
N LEU A 37 14.76 -3.30 1.86
CA LEU A 37 14.47 -4.24 2.94
C LEU A 37 15.71 -4.99 3.42
N VAL A 38 16.60 -5.39 2.50
CA VAL A 38 17.86 -6.04 2.86
C VAL A 38 18.76 -5.10 3.65
N SER A 39 18.92 -3.85 3.19
CA SER A 39 19.73 -2.85 3.92
C SER A 39 19.16 -2.60 5.32
N MET A 40 17.83 -2.49 5.46
CA MET A 40 17.20 -2.30 6.77
C MET A 40 17.37 -3.48 7.70
N GLY A 41 17.10 -4.71 7.22
CA GLY A 41 17.26 -5.92 8.02
C GLY A 41 18.69 -6.10 8.52
N LEU A 42 19.67 -5.92 7.63
CA LEU A 42 21.09 -6.02 8.00
C LEU A 42 21.51 -4.92 8.98
N SER A 43 21.11 -3.68 8.77
CA SER A 43 21.43 -2.57 9.67
C SER A 43 20.83 -2.80 11.07
N CYS A 44 19.58 -3.23 11.15
CA CYS A 44 18.91 -3.54 12.41
C CYS A 44 19.56 -4.73 13.13
N CYS A 45 19.98 -5.76 12.39
CA CYS A 45 20.69 -6.92 12.94
C CYS A 45 22.06 -6.49 13.52
N LEU A 46 22.82 -5.70 12.76
CA LEU A 46 24.13 -5.22 13.20
C LEU A 46 24.00 -4.32 14.45
N LEU A 47 23.03 -3.39 14.47
CA LEU A 47 22.80 -2.51 15.62
C LEU A 47 22.37 -3.29 16.87
N SER A 48 21.59 -4.37 16.68
CA SER A 48 21.21 -5.27 17.77
C SER A 48 22.40 -6.06 18.30
N ILE A 49 23.26 -6.61 17.43
CA ILE A 49 24.53 -7.25 17.84
C ILE A 49 25.39 -6.27 18.61
N LEU A 50 25.56 -5.04 18.11
CA LEU A 50 26.32 -3.99 18.77
C LEU A 50 25.75 -3.67 20.16
N SER A 51 24.43 -3.57 20.28
CA SER A 51 23.75 -3.28 21.54
C SER A 51 24.03 -4.34 22.61
N VAL A 52 23.90 -5.62 22.24
CA VAL A 52 24.19 -6.74 23.15
C VAL A 52 25.66 -6.77 23.51
N HIS A 53 26.57 -6.63 22.53
CA HIS A 53 28.01 -6.64 22.75
C HIS A 53 28.49 -5.54 23.69
N MET A 54 27.94 -4.31 23.56
CA MET A 54 28.25 -3.19 24.45
C MET A 54 27.77 -3.43 25.88
N ALA A 55 26.60 -4.06 26.04
CA ALA A 55 26.06 -4.37 27.36
C ALA A 55 26.86 -5.47 28.11
N GLU A 56 27.47 -6.41 27.38
CA GLU A 56 28.29 -7.48 27.93
C GLU A 56 29.71 -7.02 28.29
N THR A 57 30.12 -5.81 27.90
CA THR A 57 31.49 -5.31 28.16
C THR A 57 31.57 -4.85 29.61
N PRO A 58 32.46 -5.44 30.46
CA PRO A 58 32.50 -5.19 31.91
C PRO A 58 32.76 -3.74 32.31
N SER A 59 33.40 -2.95 31.44
CA SER A 59 33.72 -1.54 31.66
C SER A 59 32.59 -0.57 31.30
N VAL A 60 31.53 -1.04 30.68
CA VAL A 60 30.41 -0.22 30.23
C VAL A 60 29.14 -0.81 30.81
N SER A 61 28.66 -0.26 31.91
CA SER A 61 27.32 -0.58 32.46
C SER A 61 26.26 0.06 31.57
N GLY A 62 25.98 -0.59 30.42
CA GLY A 62 25.02 -0.08 29.42
C GLY A 62 23.72 -0.88 29.40
N ASP A 63 22.61 -0.19 29.23
CA ASP A 63 21.32 -0.83 28.99
C ASP A 63 21.22 -1.25 27.51
N PRO A 64 21.15 -2.57 27.19
CA PRO A 64 21.07 -3.06 25.81
C PRO A 64 19.80 -2.61 25.08
N THR A 65 18.79 -2.13 25.79
CA THR A 65 17.53 -1.72 25.16
C THR A 65 17.58 -0.31 24.56
N ARG A 66 18.57 0.52 24.91
CA ARG A 66 18.66 1.91 24.45
C ARG A 66 18.86 2.04 22.94
N ILE A 67 19.77 1.24 22.38
CA ILE A 67 19.99 1.24 20.93
C ILE A 67 18.74 0.70 20.22
N ALA A 68 18.16 -0.38 20.75
CA ALA A 68 16.92 -0.95 20.21
C ALA A 68 15.78 0.07 20.18
N ALA A 69 15.56 0.83 21.25
CA ALA A 69 14.55 1.89 21.32
C ALA A 69 14.80 2.98 20.25
N GLY A 70 16.07 3.40 20.09
CA GLY A 70 16.46 4.37 19.07
C GLY A 70 16.20 3.85 17.63
N VAL A 71 16.51 2.58 17.37
CA VAL A 71 16.25 1.95 16.08
C VAL A 71 14.74 1.92 15.78
N ILE A 72 13.91 1.48 16.73
CA ILE A 72 12.45 1.43 16.57
C ILE A 72 11.87 2.82 16.26
N THR A 73 12.36 3.86 16.94
CA THR A 73 11.95 5.26 16.70
C THR A 73 12.35 5.70 15.29
N GLY A 74 13.59 5.44 14.87
CA GLY A 74 14.07 5.76 13.51
C GLY A 74 13.31 5.03 12.41
N ILE A 75 12.98 3.76 12.62
CA ILE A 75 12.18 2.97 11.69
C ILE A 75 10.73 3.48 11.64
N GLY A 76 10.18 3.94 12.76
CA GLY A 76 8.88 4.61 12.79
C GLY A 76 8.83 5.84 11.87
N PHE A 77 9.90 6.63 11.82
CA PHE A 77 10.04 7.76 10.90
C PHE A 77 10.07 7.31 9.42
N LEU A 78 10.86 6.29 9.08
CA LEU A 78 10.92 5.74 7.73
C LEU A 78 9.60 5.12 7.29
N GLY A 79 8.95 4.38 8.18
CA GLY A 79 7.62 3.81 7.95
C GLY A 79 6.56 4.90 7.72
N GLY A 80 6.58 5.96 8.53
CA GLY A 80 5.72 7.13 8.34
C GLY A 80 5.97 7.82 7.00
N GLY A 81 7.23 7.94 6.59
CA GLY A 81 7.64 8.49 5.29
C GLY A 81 7.18 7.66 4.07
N ALA A 82 6.89 6.37 4.28
CA ALA A 82 6.35 5.51 3.23
C ALA A 82 4.83 5.64 3.04
N ILE A 83 4.13 6.33 3.95
CA ILE A 83 2.69 6.54 3.91
C ILE A 83 2.39 7.84 3.18
N LEU A 84 1.67 7.75 2.07
CA LEU A 84 1.29 8.89 1.25
C LEU A 84 -0.23 9.11 1.33
N LYS A 85 -0.63 10.35 1.65
CA LYS A 85 -2.03 10.79 1.60
C LYS A 85 -2.27 11.55 0.28
N LEU A 86 -3.09 10.99 -0.59
CA LEU A 86 -3.50 11.58 -1.86
C LEU A 86 -5.01 11.86 -1.82
N GLY A 87 -5.39 13.06 -1.40
CA GLY A 87 -6.79 13.41 -1.15
C GLY A 87 -7.37 12.58 -0.01
N LEU A 88 -8.45 11.85 -0.28
CA LEU A 88 -9.10 10.93 0.69
C LEU A 88 -8.46 9.53 0.73
N ASN A 89 -7.54 9.23 -0.19
CA ASN A 89 -6.89 7.93 -0.27
C ASN A 89 -5.54 7.92 0.47
N ILE A 90 -5.33 6.91 1.31
CA ILE A 90 -4.07 6.66 2.00
C ILE A 90 -3.41 5.44 1.34
N ARG A 91 -2.17 5.58 0.90
CA ARG A 91 -1.36 4.50 0.32
C ARG A 91 -0.09 4.27 1.15
N GLY A 92 0.46 3.05 1.09
CA GLY A 92 1.73 2.73 1.74
C GLY A 92 1.61 2.16 3.16
N LEU A 93 0.41 1.97 3.72
CA LEU A 93 0.23 1.39 5.06
C LEU A 93 0.86 0.00 5.18
N THR A 94 0.59 -0.91 4.22
CA THR A 94 1.20 -2.24 4.19
C THR A 94 2.72 -2.15 4.00
N THR A 95 3.20 -1.20 3.19
CA THR A 95 4.64 -0.95 3.00
C THR A 95 5.31 -0.54 4.31
N ALA A 96 4.69 0.38 5.06
CA ALA A 96 5.18 0.80 6.37
C ALA A 96 5.21 -0.35 7.38
N ALA A 97 4.18 -1.20 7.39
CA ALA A 97 4.13 -2.39 8.23
C ALA A 97 5.25 -3.38 7.90
N ILE A 98 5.55 -3.62 6.61
CA ILE A 98 6.64 -4.51 6.19
C ILE A 98 8.01 -3.92 6.53
N ILE A 99 8.21 -2.61 6.39
CA ILE A 99 9.41 -1.91 6.84
C ILE A 99 9.65 -2.20 8.32
N PHE A 100 8.64 -1.99 9.15
CA PHE A 100 8.71 -2.21 10.60
C PHE A 100 8.99 -3.69 10.92
N MET A 101 8.28 -4.62 10.27
CA MET A 101 8.44 -6.05 10.47
C MET A 101 9.85 -6.55 10.09
N THR A 102 10.38 -6.10 8.93
CA THR A 102 11.73 -6.46 8.49
C THR A 102 12.79 -5.99 9.48
N SER A 103 12.61 -4.82 10.05
CA SER A 103 13.48 -4.25 11.06
C SER A 103 13.43 -5.06 12.37
N ALA A 104 12.23 -5.44 12.80
CA ALA A 104 12.04 -6.30 13.97
C ALA A 104 12.68 -7.68 13.80
N ILE A 105 12.55 -8.30 12.61
CA ILE A 105 13.21 -9.57 12.26
C ILE A 105 14.72 -9.42 12.33
N GLY A 106 15.28 -8.35 11.76
CA GLY A 106 16.72 -8.06 11.81
C GLY A 106 17.22 -7.93 13.25
N MET A 107 16.53 -7.10 14.06
CA MET A 107 16.88 -6.92 15.48
C MET A 107 16.81 -8.23 16.28
N SER A 108 15.78 -9.03 16.06
CA SER A 108 15.58 -10.29 16.77
C SER A 108 16.69 -11.32 16.45
N PHE A 109 17.11 -11.44 15.18
CA PHE A 109 18.25 -12.26 14.83
C PHE A 109 19.55 -11.70 15.44
N GLY A 110 19.73 -10.39 15.44
CA GLY A 110 20.88 -9.76 16.09
C GLY A 110 20.95 -10.04 17.59
N ALA A 111 19.80 -10.10 18.27
CA ALA A 111 19.69 -10.50 19.67
C ALA A 111 19.82 -12.02 19.92
N GLY A 112 19.92 -12.85 18.87
CA GLY A 112 20.02 -14.31 18.99
C GLY A 112 18.69 -15.03 19.18
N LEU A 113 17.56 -14.38 18.96
CA LEU A 113 16.21 -14.93 19.11
C LEU A 113 15.77 -15.70 17.84
N TYR A 114 16.45 -16.82 17.55
CA TYR A 114 16.27 -17.55 16.27
C TYR A 114 14.87 -18.15 16.12
N PHE A 115 14.39 -18.88 17.12
CA PHE A 115 13.13 -19.63 17.05
C PHE A 115 11.91 -18.71 16.92
N PRO A 116 11.67 -17.72 17.80
CA PRO A 116 10.53 -16.83 17.67
C PRO A 116 10.57 -16.01 16.38
N THR A 117 11.76 -15.62 15.93
CA THR A 117 11.95 -14.87 14.69
C THR A 117 11.59 -15.71 13.47
N ALA A 118 12.00 -16.99 13.44
CA ALA A 118 11.67 -17.90 12.34
C ALA A 118 10.15 -18.14 12.24
N ILE A 119 9.47 -18.32 13.37
CA ILE A 119 8.01 -18.48 13.40
C ILE A 119 7.32 -17.20 12.90
N THR A 120 7.73 -16.04 13.41
CA THR A 120 7.15 -14.75 12.99
C THR A 120 7.37 -14.50 11.50
N PHE A 121 8.56 -14.80 10.98
CA PHE A 121 8.85 -14.70 9.56
C PHE A 121 7.97 -15.62 8.72
N ALA A 122 7.79 -16.88 9.15
CA ALA A 122 6.92 -17.84 8.45
C ALA A 122 5.47 -17.36 8.40
N ILE A 123 4.95 -16.84 9.51
CA ILE A 123 3.59 -16.30 9.60
C ILE A 123 3.40 -15.11 8.67
N ILE A 124 4.31 -14.11 8.70
CA ILE A 124 4.18 -12.92 7.86
C ILE A 124 4.30 -13.27 6.38
N LEU A 125 5.22 -14.18 6.02
CA LEU A 125 5.37 -14.64 4.65
C LEU A 125 4.11 -15.36 4.16
N LEU A 126 3.51 -16.20 5.00
CA LEU A 126 2.23 -16.86 4.70
C LEU A 126 1.12 -15.83 4.44
N ILE A 127 1.01 -14.82 5.31
CA ILE A 127 0.03 -13.75 5.17
C ILE A 127 0.23 -13.03 3.84
N LEU A 128 1.46 -12.63 3.51
CA LEU A 128 1.76 -11.89 2.28
C LEU A 128 1.44 -12.70 1.01
N LEU A 129 1.70 -14.01 1.02
CA LEU A 129 1.46 -14.88 -0.14
C LEU A 129 0.00 -15.30 -0.32
N THR A 130 -0.79 -15.32 0.76
CA THR A 130 -2.15 -15.86 0.74
C THR A 130 -3.23 -14.78 0.79
N MET A 131 -2.98 -13.67 1.48
CA MET A 131 -4.02 -12.69 1.82
C MET A 131 -4.62 -12.02 0.59
N ASP A 132 -3.83 -11.74 -0.44
CA ASP A 132 -4.34 -11.20 -1.71
C ASP A 132 -5.39 -12.11 -2.38
N LYS A 133 -5.21 -13.44 -2.27
CA LYS A 133 -6.14 -14.41 -2.83
C LYS A 133 -7.40 -14.56 -1.96
N VAL A 134 -7.20 -14.55 -0.64
CA VAL A 134 -8.27 -14.64 0.34
C VAL A 134 -9.15 -13.39 0.29
N GLU A 135 -8.53 -12.21 0.25
CA GLU A 135 -9.24 -10.93 0.16
C GLU A 135 -10.08 -10.84 -1.12
N LYS A 136 -9.53 -11.21 -2.28
CA LYS A 136 -10.27 -11.27 -3.55
C LYS A 136 -11.42 -12.28 -3.53
N LYS A 137 -11.33 -13.36 -2.75
CA LYS A 137 -12.36 -14.39 -2.67
C LYS A 137 -13.47 -14.03 -1.67
N ILE A 138 -13.11 -13.46 -0.52
CA ILE A 138 -14.06 -13.12 0.56
C ILE A 138 -14.70 -11.75 0.31
N PHE A 139 -13.89 -10.81 -0.15
CA PHE A 139 -14.33 -9.47 -0.52
C PHE A 139 -14.07 -9.27 -2.02
N PRO A 140 -14.91 -9.80 -2.91
CA PRO A 140 -14.79 -9.49 -4.33
C PRO A 140 -14.80 -7.97 -4.46
N ALA A 141 -13.62 -7.40 -4.69
CA ALA A 141 -13.45 -5.97 -4.76
C ALA A 141 -14.32 -5.47 -5.92
N ALA A 142 -15.40 -4.79 -5.59
CA ALA A 142 -16.09 -3.99 -6.59
C ALA A 142 -15.00 -3.11 -7.22
N LYS A 143 -14.71 -3.34 -8.49
CA LYS A 143 -13.61 -2.67 -9.19
C LYS A 143 -13.80 -1.17 -9.08
N THR A 144 -12.84 -0.50 -8.46
CA THR A 144 -12.88 0.97 -8.43
C THR A 144 -12.52 1.46 -9.82
N LYS A 145 -13.47 2.11 -10.47
CA LYS A 145 -13.30 2.70 -11.80
C LYS A 145 -13.42 4.22 -11.71
N SER A 146 -12.69 4.92 -12.57
CA SER A 146 -12.91 6.33 -12.81
C SER A 146 -13.86 6.49 -13.99
N VAL A 147 -15.01 7.11 -13.75
CA VAL A 147 -15.96 7.51 -14.80
C VAL A 147 -15.77 8.99 -15.05
N ILE A 148 -15.28 9.33 -16.23
CA ILE A 148 -15.07 10.71 -16.66
C ILE A 148 -16.16 11.08 -17.66
N ILE A 149 -16.86 12.17 -17.37
CA ILE A 149 -17.96 12.67 -18.19
C ILE A 149 -17.67 14.10 -18.55
N GLN A 150 -17.73 14.40 -19.82
CA GLN A 150 -17.64 15.77 -20.33
C GLN A 150 -19.00 16.20 -20.89
N VAL A 151 -19.46 17.33 -20.41
CA VAL A 151 -20.75 17.92 -20.77
C VAL A 151 -20.54 19.32 -21.29
N SER A 152 -21.27 19.70 -22.35
CA SER A 152 -21.32 21.08 -22.78
C SER A 152 -22.13 21.91 -21.81
N THR A 153 -21.63 23.07 -21.40
CA THR A 153 -22.36 24.02 -20.52
C THR A 153 -23.21 25.02 -21.32
N VAL A 154 -23.16 24.94 -22.63
CA VAL A 154 -23.99 25.77 -23.50
C VAL A 154 -25.40 25.20 -23.50
N ASN A 155 -26.37 25.94 -22.99
CA ASN A 155 -27.83 25.56 -22.84
C ASN A 155 -28.08 24.42 -21.83
N SER A 156 -27.23 24.18 -20.85
CA SER A 156 -27.48 23.14 -19.86
C SER A 156 -28.40 23.60 -18.74
N ASN A 157 -29.59 22.99 -18.64
CA ASN A 157 -30.35 22.95 -17.40
C ASN A 157 -29.53 22.10 -16.40
N PHE A 158 -29.35 22.57 -15.15
CA PHE A 158 -28.58 21.90 -14.07
C PHE A 158 -29.15 20.54 -13.61
N ASP A 159 -30.19 20.05 -14.26
CA ASP A 159 -30.87 18.76 -14.01
C ASP A 159 -30.04 17.52 -14.36
N PHE A 160 -28.86 17.75 -14.95
CA PHE A 160 -27.96 16.69 -15.41
C PHE A 160 -27.39 15.85 -14.25
N GLN A 161 -27.09 16.46 -13.10
CA GLN A 161 -26.49 15.75 -11.97
C GLN A 161 -27.48 14.76 -11.35
N GLU A 162 -28.76 15.09 -11.26
CA GLU A 162 -29.79 14.20 -10.72
C GLU A 162 -30.05 13.01 -11.65
N LYS A 163 -30.19 13.24 -12.94
CA LYS A 163 -30.35 12.17 -13.95
C LYS A 163 -29.15 11.25 -13.97
N PHE A 164 -27.95 11.82 -13.83
CA PHE A 164 -26.72 11.07 -13.76
C PHE A 164 -26.64 10.19 -12.52
N ALA A 165 -26.94 10.74 -11.35
CA ALA A 165 -26.97 10.00 -10.09
C ALA A 165 -27.98 8.85 -10.10
N GLU A 166 -29.14 9.06 -10.73
CA GLU A 166 -30.16 8.03 -10.90
C GLU A 166 -29.69 6.87 -11.77
N ILE A 167 -29.07 7.15 -12.93
CA ILE A 167 -28.50 6.12 -13.81
C ILE A 167 -27.43 5.32 -13.05
N MET A 168 -26.50 6.00 -12.39
CA MET A 168 -25.45 5.36 -11.63
C MET A 168 -26.01 4.44 -10.55
N LYS A 169 -27.03 4.88 -9.83
CA LYS A 169 -27.72 4.09 -8.80
C LYS A 169 -28.41 2.85 -9.39
N ASN A 170 -29.06 2.98 -10.55
CA ASN A 170 -29.76 1.87 -11.21
C ASN A 170 -28.80 0.77 -11.68
N TYR A 171 -27.55 1.13 -12.03
CA TYR A 171 -26.51 0.17 -12.39
C TYR A 171 -25.68 -0.32 -11.18
N GLY A 172 -26.08 0.04 -9.95
CA GLY A 172 -25.40 -0.41 -8.72
C GLY A 172 -24.02 0.21 -8.50
N PHE A 173 -23.77 1.40 -9.07
CA PHE A 173 -22.55 2.14 -8.80
C PHE A 173 -22.62 2.80 -7.42
N ILE A 174 -21.53 2.66 -6.66
CA ILE A 174 -21.36 3.39 -5.41
C ILE A 174 -20.35 4.51 -5.68
N VAL A 175 -20.83 5.75 -5.66
CA VAL A 175 -19.99 6.94 -5.87
C VAL A 175 -19.23 7.23 -4.57
N HIS A 176 -17.89 7.29 -4.67
CA HIS A 176 -17.01 7.60 -3.55
C HIS A 176 -16.53 9.05 -3.56
N ASP A 177 -16.30 9.59 -4.76
CA ASP A 177 -15.74 10.93 -4.90
C ASP A 177 -16.16 11.52 -6.25
N VAL A 178 -16.33 12.84 -6.27
CA VAL A 178 -16.68 13.61 -7.47
C VAL A 178 -15.73 14.79 -7.56
N ASN A 179 -15.00 14.86 -8.65
CA ASN A 179 -14.08 15.98 -8.92
C ASN A 179 -14.55 16.75 -10.16
N PRO A 180 -15.24 17.90 -9.99
CA PRO A 180 -15.66 18.73 -11.08
C PRO A 180 -14.49 19.61 -11.57
N GLN A 181 -14.30 19.69 -12.89
CA GLN A 181 -13.37 20.59 -13.54
C GLN A 181 -14.09 21.37 -14.64
N PHE A 182 -14.01 22.69 -14.60
CA PHE A 182 -14.60 23.54 -15.60
C PHE A 182 -13.54 24.10 -16.55
N HIS A 183 -13.76 23.94 -17.85
CA HIS A 183 -12.92 24.49 -18.92
C HIS A 183 -13.61 25.68 -19.59
N PRO A 184 -13.30 26.94 -19.16
CA PRO A 184 -14.05 28.12 -19.62
C PRO A 184 -13.92 28.41 -21.11
N LYS A 185 -12.77 28.06 -21.71
CA LYS A 185 -12.49 28.34 -23.14
C LYS A 185 -13.38 27.50 -24.07
N ASP A 186 -13.69 26.27 -23.66
CA ASP A 186 -14.42 25.30 -24.48
C ASP A 186 -15.87 25.17 -24.05
N ASN A 187 -16.28 25.88 -22.99
CA ASN A 187 -17.58 25.72 -22.34
C ASN A 187 -17.90 24.25 -21.98
N ILE A 188 -16.87 23.53 -21.49
CA ILE A 188 -16.98 22.11 -21.10
C ILE A 188 -16.85 21.99 -19.58
N MET A 189 -17.80 21.26 -18.98
CA MET A 189 -17.68 20.76 -17.61
C MET A 189 -17.27 19.31 -17.66
N GLN A 190 -16.14 18.98 -17.05
CA GLN A 190 -15.67 17.62 -16.87
C GLN A 190 -15.97 17.17 -15.44
N LEU A 191 -16.71 16.08 -15.29
CA LEU A 191 -17.02 15.46 -14.01
C LEU A 191 -16.28 14.12 -13.93
N SER A 192 -15.35 14.01 -12.99
CA SER A 192 -14.60 12.77 -12.76
C SER A 192 -15.13 12.10 -11.50
N TYR A 193 -15.85 11.00 -11.68
CA TYR A 193 -16.41 10.20 -10.59
C TYR A 193 -15.48 9.02 -10.28
N THR A 194 -15.15 8.84 -9.02
CA THR A 194 -14.53 7.60 -8.54
C THR A 194 -15.64 6.71 -8.01
N VAL A 195 -15.89 5.60 -8.70
CA VAL A 195 -17.03 4.72 -8.42
C VAL A 195 -16.59 3.28 -8.18
N LYS A 196 -17.28 2.57 -7.29
CA LYS A 196 -17.24 1.11 -7.23
C LYS A 196 -18.30 0.54 -8.16
N THR A 197 -17.89 -0.39 -9.04
CA THR A 197 -18.75 -0.99 -10.04
C THR A 197 -18.94 -2.48 -9.75
N PRO A 198 -20.10 -3.09 -10.11
CA PRO A 198 -20.27 -4.53 -10.10
C PRO A 198 -19.30 -5.21 -11.10
N ASP A 199 -18.96 -6.50 -10.87
CA ASP A 199 -17.99 -7.25 -11.67
C ASP A 199 -18.36 -7.39 -13.16
N LYS A 200 -19.65 -7.40 -13.49
CA LYS A 200 -20.13 -7.48 -14.87
C LYS A 200 -20.72 -6.13 -15.27
N LEU A 201 -19.90 -5.29 -15.89
CA LEU A 201 -20.31 -3.98 -16.37
C LEU A 201 -20.34 -3.99 -17.89
N ASP A 202 -21.52 -3.76 -18.45
CA ASP A 202 -21.66 -3.48 -19.88
C ASP A 202 -21.51 -1.97 -20.13
N ALA A 203 -20.24 -1.56 -20.33
CA ALA A 203 -19.89 -0.16 -20.53
C ALA A 203 -20.59 0.46 -21.74
N VAL A 204 -20.85 -0.35 -22.80
CA VAL A 204 -21.50 0.11 -24.04
C VAL A 204 -22.98 0.45 -23.78
N LYS A 205 -23.66 -0.44 -23.04
CA LYS A 205 -25.07 -0.24 -22.69
C LYS A 205 -25.26 1.01 -21.83
N ILE A 206 -24.37 1.20 -20.87
CA ILE A 206 -24.38 2.36 -19.97
C ILE A 206 -24.12 3.64 -20.76
N ALA A 207 -23.08 3.65 -21.60
CA ALA A 207 -22.75 4.81 -22.44
C ALA A 207 -23.93 5.22 -23.34
N LYS A 208 -24.65 4.24 -23.90
CA LYS A 208 -25.83 4.48 -24.74
C LYS A 208 -26.96 5.09 -23.95
N GLU A 209 -27.26 4.58 -22.76
CA GLU A 209 -28.30 5.14 -21.89
C GLU A 209 -27.99 6.58 -21.42
N PHE A 210 -26.68 6.86 -21.18
CA PHE A 210 -26.25 8.23 -20.90
C PHE A 210 -26.42 9.15 -22.10
N SER A 211 -26.08 8.68 -23.30
CA SER A 211 -26.25 9.44 -24.54
C SER A 211 -27.71 9.75 -24.83
N ASP A 212 -28.59 8.79 -24.55
CA ASP A 212 -30.03 8.96 -24.82
C ASP A 212 -30.71 9.92 -23.82
N LYS A 213 -30.21 10.03 -22.59
CA LYS A 213 -30.81 10.86 -21.52
C LYS A 213 -30.14 12.23 -21.35
N ALA A 214 -28.96 12.44 -21.94
CA ALA A 214 -28.15 13.65 -21.80
C ALA A 214 -27.82 14.26 -23.17
N GLU A 215 -28.66 15.18 -23.63
CA GLU A 215 -28.52 15.89 -24.92
C GLU A 215 -27.18 16.63 -25.07
N ASN A 216 -26.55 17.00 -23.95
CA ASN A 216 -25.32 17.81 -23.93
C ASN A 216 -24.04 16.96 -23.61
N LEU A 217 -24.13 15.64 -23.71
CA LEU A 217 -22.98 14.75 -23.45
C LEU A 217 -21.98 14.84 -24.60
N ILE A 218 -20.73 15.23 -24.29
CA ILE A 218 -19.64 15.28 -25.27
C ILE A 218 -18.86 13.96 -25.25
N SER A 219 -18.51 13.48 -24.06
CA SER A 219 -17.78 12.23 -23.91
C SER A 219 -18.11 11.50 -22.61
N PHE A 220 -18.07 10.17 -22.66
CA PHE A 220 -18.22 9.28 -21.52
C PHE A 220 -17.07 8.26 -21.56
N THR A 221 -16.25 8.23 -20.54
CA THR A 221 -15.07 7.36 -20.47
C THR A 221 -15.03 6.62 -19.14
N ILE A 222 -14.84 5.31 -19.18
CA ILE A 222 -14.61 4.49 -17.98
C ILE A 222 -13.17 4.00 -18.01
N ILE A 223 -12.42 4.29 -16.98
CA ILE A 223 -10.99 3.93 -16.83
C ILE A 223 -10.85 3.02 -15.60
N ASP A 224 -10.20 1.89 -15.76
CA ASP A 224 -9.79 1.05 -14.63
C ASP A 224 -8.70 1.78 -13.82
N LYS A 225 -8.87 1.83 -12.50
CA LYS A 225 -7.96 2.58 -11.62
C LYS A 225 -7.03 1.64 -10.86
#